data_b7c8087ccffd8a7a38e7ba5e941369a5
#
_entry.id   b7c8087ccffd8a7a38e7ba5e941369a5
#
_cell.length_a   1.000
_cell.length_b   1.000
_cell.length_c   1.000
_cell.angle_alpha   90.00
_cell.angle_beta   90.00
_cell.angle_gamma   90.00
#
_symmetry.space_group_name_H-M   'P 1'
#
loop_
_entity.id
_entity.type
_entity.pdbx_description
1 polymer ?
#
loop_
_entity_poly.entity_id
_entity_poly.type
_entity_poly.pdbx_seq_one_letter_code
_entity_poly.pdbx_strand_id
1 'polypeptide(L)'
;MEYEWSSMMKTTPPASVKELNKRAITAYLYSKGPATKQMLERELNLSLPTITQNLRTLEVEGLIRKGEQLESTGGRKAQTFAFVCRAKIAIGVTMRANGLTLCAVDLGGNVISRKFKLLPYHNTDIYYQQMGVIINAFAAGVERNDDNVLGVAFSIQGIVSADGQTITFGNIMGNTGLRLDVIAQNVKFPCIMIHDSDAAAMAELWFDHSLTDAVCVYLEMRPGGAVIVDGQLYQGPNLCNGTIEH
;
A
#
# COMPACT_ATOMS: atom_id res chain seq x y z
N MET A 1 2.83 -18.44 3.25
CA MET A 1 2.94 -18.02 1.83
C MET A 1 3.49 -16.62 1.84
N GLU A 2 4.78 -16.48 1.50
CA GLU A 2 5.47 -15.18 1.49
C GLU A 2 5.09 -14.48 0.19
N TYR A 3 4.39 -13.37 0.32
CA TYR A 3 4.14 -12.47 -0.82
C TYR A 3 5.47 -11.84 -1.22
N GLU A 4 6.08 -12.33 -2.30
CA GLU A 4 7.20 -11.65 -2.93
C GLU A 4 6.71 -10.43 -3.72
N TRP A 5 6.71 -9.29 -3.08
CA TRP A 5 6.59 -7.98 -3.72
C TRP A 5 7.86 -7.59 -4.50
N SER A 6 8.71 -8.58 -4.86
CA SER A 6 10.09 -8.35 -5.29
C SER A 6 10.25 -7.89 -6.73
N SER A 7 9.22 -7.92 -7.58
CA SER A 7 9.39 -7.56 -8.99
C SER A 7 9.22 -6.07 -9.32
N MET A 8 8.63 -5.30 -8.43
CA MET A 8 8.43 -3.84 -8.64
C MET A 8 9.42 -2.94 -7.90
N MET A 9 10.26 -3.48 -7.02
CA MET A 9 11.26 -2.69 -6.31
C MET A 9 12.67 -3.16 -6.69
N LYS A 10 13.54 -2.19 -6.98
CA LYS A 10 15.00 -2.36 -7.06
C LYS A 10 15.44 -3.37 -5.99
N THR A 11 16.26 -4.35 -6.36
CA THR A 11 16.82 -5.40 -5.50
C THR A 11 17.12 -4.88 -4.09
N THR A 12 16.19 -5.15 -3.17
CA THR A 12 16.42 -4.88 -1.75
C THR A 12 17.53 -5.85 -1.31
N PRO A 13 18.58 -5.38 -0.64
CA PRO A 13 19.60 -6.28 -0.12
C PRO A 13 18.94 -7.35 0.77
N PRO A 14 19.48 -8.57 0.84
CA PRO A 14 18.87 -9.65 1.62
C PRO A 14 18.63 -9.16 3.05
N ALA A 15 17.37 -9.31 3.49
CA ALA A 15 16.97 -8.84 4.80
C ALA A 15 17.80 -9.52 5.89
N SER A 16 18.32 -8.75 6.84
CA SER A 16 19.02 -9.32 7.99
C SER A 16 18.07 -10.22 8.79
N VAL A 17 18.63 -11.21 9.52
CA VAL A 17 17.83 -12.08 10.42
C VAL A 17 16.98 -11.25 11.38
N LYS A 18 17.51 -10.12 11.85
CA LYS A 18 16.77 -9.19 12.71
C LYS A 18 15.54 -8.61 11.98
N GLU A 19 15.68 -8.23 10.72
CA GLU A 19 14.57 -7.68 9.93
C GLU A 19 13.52 -8.76 9.61
N LEU A 20 13.94 -9.98 9.31
CA LEU A 20 13.03 -11.12 9.13
C LEU A 20 12.22 -11.41 10.39
N ASN A 21 12.85 -11.43 11.57
CA ASN A 21 12.16 -11.63 12.84
C ASN A 21 11.17 -10.49 13.13
N LYS A 22 11.54 -9.25 12.83
CA LYS A 22 10.67 -8.08 12.96
C LYS A 22 9.42 -8.20 12.07
N ARG A 23 9.62 -8.58 10.82
CA ARG A 23 8.52 -8.84 9.86
C ARG A 23 7.59 -9.96 10.34
N ALA A 24 8.15 -11.09 10.81
CA ALA A 24 7.37 -12.21 11.32
C ALA A 24 6.48 -11.82 12.52
N ILE A 25 7.05 -11.08 13.49
CA ILE A 25 6.29 -10.58 14.66
C ILE A 25 5.19 -9.62 14.22
N THR A 26 5.51 -8.68 13.32
CA THR A 26 4.54 -7.70 12.81
C THR A 26 3.41 -8.40 12.05
N ALA A 27 3.73 -9.33 11.16
CA ALA A 27 2.75 -10.11 10.40
C ALA A 27 1.83 -10.93 11.31
N TYR A 28 2.39 -11.54 12.36
CA TYR A 28 1.58 -12.26 13.34
C TYR A 28 0.59 -11.34 14.06
N LEU A 29 1.08 -10.21 14.59
CA LEU A 29 0.24 -9.27 15.32
C LEU A 29 -0.82 -8.62 14.40
N TYR A 30 -0.52 -8.42 13.14
CA TYR A 30 -1.45 -7.92 12.14
C TYR A 30 -2.56 -8.93 11.83
N SER A 31 -2.19 -10.19 11.55
CA SER A 31 -3.13 -11.21 11.06
C SER A 31 -3.89 -11.96 12.18
N LYS A 32 -3.26 -12.15 13.35
CA LYS A 32 -3.82 -12.93 14.48
C LYS A 32 -4.31 -12.07 15.63
N GLY A 33 -3.98 -10.76 15.61
CA GLY A 33 -4.35 -9.82 16.65
C GLY A 33 -3.36 -9.77 17.82
N PRO A 34 -3.77 -9.16 18.94
CA PRO A 34 -2.89 -8.95 20.10
C PRO A 34 -2.35 -10.25 20.68
N ALA A 35 -1.06 -10.28 21.00
CA ALA A 35 -0.39 -11.47 21.54
C ALA A 35 0.57 -11.14 22.69
N THR A 36 0.78 -12.11 23.57
CA THR A 36 1.82 -12.04 24.61
C THR A 36 3.16 -12.48 24.05
N LYS A 37 4.26 -12.19 24.78
CA LYS A 37 5.60 -12.68 24.40
C LYS A 37 5.66 -14.20 24.30
N GLN A 38 4.99 -14.93 25.20
CA GLN A 38 4.96 -16.39 25.22
C GLN A 38 4.19 -16.96 24.02
N MET A 39 3.09 -16.32 23.60
CA MET A 39 2.39 -16.71 22.37
C MET A 39 3.30 -16.53 21.15
N LEU A 40 3.97 -15.37 21.04
CA LEU A 40 4.90 -15.10 19.91
C LEU A 40 6.09 -16.08 19.90
N GLU A 41 6.63 -16.43 21.08
CA GLU A 41 7.71 -17.42 21.22
C GLU A 41 7.28 -18.78 20.65
N ARG A 42 6.11 -19.26 21.07
CA ARG A 42 5.59 -20.55 20.64
C ARG A 42 5.25 -20.59 19.16
N GLU A 43 4.55 -19.56 18.67
CA GLU A 43 4.01 -19.54 17.30
C GLU A 43 5.09 -19.23 16.24
N LEU A 44 6.10 -18.43 16.61
CA LEU A 44 7.16 -18.01 15.67
C LEU A 44 8.46 -18.80 15.87
N ASN A 45 8.51 -19.68 16.87
CA ASN A 45 9.73 -20.44 17.24
C ASN A 45 10.97 -19.53 17.41
N LEU A 46 10.78 -18.37 18.06
CA LEU A 46 11.81 -17.40 18.38
C LEU A 46 12.08 -17.37 19.87
N SER A 47 13.34 -17.18 20.29
CA SER A 47 13.65 -17.06 21.72
C SER A 47 13.04 -15.82 22.37
N LEU A 48 12.67 -15.89 23.65
CA LEU A 48 12.14 -14.74 24.43
C LEU A 48 13.04 -13.49 24.38
N PRO A 49 14.38 -13.59 24.46
CA PRO A 49 15.25 -12.44 24.27
C PRO A 49 15.09 -11.79 22.89
N THR A 50 15.04 -12.60 21.83
CA THR A 50 14.83 -12.12 20.44
C THR A 50 13.50 -11.40 20.32
N ILE A 51 12.42 -11.99 20.82
CA ILE A 51 11.09 -11.37 20.81
C ILE A 51 11.10 -10.06 21.60
N THR A 52 11.67 -10.06 22.79
CA THR A 52 11.70 -8.88 23.65
C THR A 52 12.43 -7.72 22.99
N GLN A 53 13.56 -7.99 22.32
CA GLN A 53 14.32 -6.97 21.61
C GLN A 53 13.55 -6.42 20.41
N ASN A 54 12.94 -7.30 19.59
CA ASN A 54 12.17 -6.86 18.44
C ASN A 54 10.91 -6.09 18.84
N LEU A 55 10.16 -6.54 19.83
CA LEU A 55 9.01 -5.80 20.36
C LEU A 55 9.39 -4.41 20.84
N ARG A 56 10.53 -4.27 21.54
CA ARG A 56 11.02 -2.95 21.97
C ARG A 56 11.31 -2.05 20.76
N THR A 57 11.94 -2.59 19.71
CA THR A 57 12.21 -1.82 18.48
C THR A 57 10.91 -1.39 17.81
N LEU A 58 9.96 -2.31 17.63
CA LEU A 58 8.66 -2.03 17.01
C LEU A 58 7.81 -1.02 17.81
N GLU A 59 7.91 -1.05 19.16
CA GLU A 59 7.24 -0.10 20.06
C GLU A 59 7.84 1.31 19.90
N VAL A 60 9.17 1.42 19.80
CA VAL A 60 9.87 2.69 19.51
C VAL A 60 9.52 3.23 18.13
N GLU A 61 9.39 2.35 17.13
CA GLU A 61 8.95 2.72 15.78
C GLU A 61 7.45 3.07 15.69
N GLY A 62 6.69 2.87 16.79
CA GLY A 62 5.26 3.14 16.85
C GLY A 62 4.39 2.12 16.10
N LEU A 63 4.97 1.03 15.58
CA LEU A 63 4.25 -0.01 14.84
C LEU A 63 3.42 -0.92 15.71
N ILE A 64 3.77 -1.01 16.99
CA ILE A 64 3.01 -1.76 18.01
C ILE A 64 2.83 -0.93 19.27
N ARG A 65 1.86 -1.33 20.08
CA ARG A 65 1.63 -0.77 21.41
C ARG A 65 1.35 -1.88 22.41
N LYS A 66 1.56 -1.60 23.69
CA LYS A 66 1.06 -2.46 24.77
C LYS A 66 -0.47 -2.46 24.72
N GLY A 67 -1.04 -3.64 24.74
CA GLY A 67 -2.47 -3.88 24.81
C GLY A 67 -2.91 -4.19 26.25
N GLU A 68 -4.04 -4.86 26.39
CA GLU A 68 -4.57 -5.30 27.68
C GLU A 68 -3.72 -6.41 28.28
N GLN A 69 -3.76 -6.51 29.61
CA GLN A 69 -3.16 -7.63 30.34
C GLN A 69 -4.16 -8.78 30.36
N LEU A 70 -3.74 -9.94 29.88
CA LEU A 70 -4.53 -11.17 29.98
C LEU A 70 -4.47 -11.70 31.42
N GLU A 71 -5.63 -12.10 31.93
CA GLU A 71 -5.68 -12.81 33.23
C GLU A 71 -5.01 -14.18 33.09
N SER A 72 -4.11 -14.51 34.01
CA SER A 72 -3.50 -15.83 34.04
C SER A 72 -4.17 -16.66 35.14
N THR A 73 -4.45 -17.92 34.84
CA THR A 73 -4.89 -18.91 35.81
C THR A 73 -3.74 -19.23 36.78
N GLY A 74 -3.51 -18.34 37.76
CA GLY A 74 -2.57 -18.61 38.86
C GLY A 74 -1.19 -17.92 38.77
N GLY A 75 -0.97 -16.93 37.86
CA GLY A 75 0.31 -16.22 37.76
C GLY A 75 0.18 -14.72 37.49
N ARG A 76 1.31 -14.03 37.27
CA ARG A 76 1.37 -12.60 36.91
C ARG A 76 0.65 -12.35 35.60
N LYS A 77 -0.24 -11.35 35.54
CA LYS A 77 -0.94 -10.90 34.33
C LYS A 77 0.05 -10.69 33.19
N ALA A 78 -0.21 -11.32 32.07
CA ALA A 78 0.67 -11.27 30.90
C ALA A 78 0.33 -10.07 30.01
N GLN A 79 1.32 -9.21 29.74
CA GLN A 79 1.18 -8.06 28.86
C GLN A 79 1.04 -8.50 27.42
N THR A 80 -0.01 -8.05 26.73
CA THR A 80 -0.17 -8.21 25.28
C THR A 80 0.46 -7.05 24.52
N PHE A 81 0.77 -7.29 23.26
CA PHE A 81 1.21 -6.31 22.27
C PHE A 81 0.25 -6.35 21.09
N ALA A 82 -0.13 -5.18 20.59
CA ALA A 82 -1.07 -5.04 19.48
C ALA A 82 -0.44 -4.22 18.36
N PHE A 83 -0.72 -4.59 17.13
CA PHE A 83 -0.34 -3.81 15.94
C PHE A 83 -1.09 -2.48 15.91
N VAL A 84 -0.43 -1.42 15.44
CA VAL A 84 -0.99 -0.07 15.32
C VAL A 84 -1.21 0.24 13.85
N CYS A 85 -2.42 -0.04 13.34
CA CYS A 85 -2.74 0.23 11.93
C CYS A 85 -2.47 1.68 11.52
N ARG A 86 -2.72 2.62 12.42
CA ARG A 86 -2.56 4.07 12.18
C ARG A 86 -1.11 4.58 12.30
N ALA A 87 -0.14 3.69 12.57
CA ALA A 87 1.29 4.07 12.69
C ALA A 87 1.85 4.67 11.39
N LYS A 88 1.38 4.20 10.25
CA LYS A 88 1.72 4.71 8.92
C LYS A 88 0.46 4.84 8.08
N ILE A 89 0.51 5.70 7.06
CA ILE A 89 -0.56 5.87 6.08
C ILE A 89 0.01 5.84 4.67
N ALA A 90 -0.83 5.47 3.71
CA ALA A 90 -0.56 5.65 2.29
C ALA A 90 -1.64 6.53 1.66
N ILE A 91 -1.31 7.23 0.59
CA ILE A 91 -2.22 8.11 -0.14
C ILE A 91 -2.39 7.57 -1.55
N GLY A 92 -3.61 7.24 -1.93
CA GLY A 92 -4.00 6.95 -3.31
C GLY A 92 -4.53 8.21 -3.99
N VAL A 93 -4.11 8.44 -5.23
CA VAL A 93 -4.58 9.55 -6.07
C VAL A 93 -5.06 8.97 -7.39
N THR A 94 -6.37 9.02 -7.63
CA THR A 94 -6.95 8.66 -8.93
C THR A 94 -7.09 9.91 -9.77
N MET A 95 -6.40 9.93 -10.92
CA MET A 95 -6.46 11.01 -11.89
C MET A 95 -7.57 10.71 -12.91
N ARG A 96 -8.51 11.66 -13.05
CA ARG A 96 -9.60 11.60 -14.04
C ARG A 96 -9.69 12.89 -14.84
N ALA A 97 -10.38 12.87 -15.96
CA ALA A 97 -10.50 14.03 -16.85
C ALA A 97 -11.05 15.29 -16.14
N ASN A 98 -11.93 15.13 -15.13
CA ASN A 98 -12.57 16.25 -14.44
C ASN A 98 -11.94 16.59 -13.09
N GLY A 99 -11.00 15.78 -12.57
CA GLY A 99 -10.40 16.05 -11.27
C GLY A 99 -9.65 14.88 -10.65
N LEU A 100 -9.35 15.06 -9.38
CA LEU A 100 -8.58 14.12 -8.56
C LEU A 100 -9.45 13.54 -7.45
N THR A 101 -9.42 12.23 -7.27
CA THR A 101 -9.88 11.59 -6.05
C THR A 101 -8.66 11.25 -5.20
N LEU A 102 -8.59 11.78 -3.98
CA LEU A 102 -7.56 11.48 -3.00
C LEU A 102 -8.15 10.61 -1.90
N CYS A 103 -7.45 9.54 -1.56
CA CYS A 103 -7.84 8.62 -0.50
C CYS A 103 -6.63 8.32 0.38
N ALA A 104 -6.75 8.53 1.68
CA ALA A 104 -5.73 8.11 2.65
C ALA A 104 -6.21 6.86 3.37
N VAL A 105 -5.33 5.88 3.46
CA VAL A 105 -5.59 4.60 4.14
C VAL A 105 -4.50 4.33 5.17
N ASP A 106 -4.86 3.62 6.25
CA ASP A 106 -3.88 3.13 7.22
C ASP A 106 -3.33 1.74 6.82
N LEU A 107 -2.41 1.20 7.62
CA LEU A 107 -1.81 -0.12 7.38
C LEU A 107 -2.82 -1.28 7.45
N GLY A 108 -4.01 -1.07 8.02
CA GLY A 108 -5.09 -2.05 8.05
C GLY A 108 -6.04 -1.95 6.85
N GLY A 109 -5.77 -1.03 5.91
CA GLY A 109 -6.65 -0.77 4.78
C GLY A 109 -7.88 0.10 5.13
N ASN A 110 -7.95 0.63 6.36
CA ASN A 110 -9.07 1.48 6.74
C ASN A 110 -8.95 2.85 6.07
N VAL A 111 -10.04 3.29 5.44
CA VAL A 111 -10.10 4.62 4.83
C VAL A 111 -10.17 5.69 5.93
N ILE A 112 -9.16 6.53 5.99
CA ILE A 112 -9.02 7.63 6.95
C ILE A 112 -9.75 8.88 6.45
N SER A 113 -9.54 9.18 5.17
CA SER A 113 -10.12 10.34 4.51
C SER A 113 -10.22 10.10 3.01
N ARG A 114 -11.32 10.55 2.41
CA ARG A 114 -11.50 10.56 0.96
C ARG A 114 -12.01 11.92 0.54
N LYS A 115 -11.39 12.52 -0.47
CA LYS A 115 -11.80 13.84 -1.01
C LYS A 115 -11.73 13.84 -2.52
N PHE A 116 -12.71 14.47 -3.14
CA PHE A 116 -12.67 14.86 -4.55
C PHE A 116 -12.23 16.32 -4.67
N LYS A 117 -11.34 16.59 -5.64
CA LYS A 117 -10.92 17.95 -6.00
C LYS A 117 -11.15 18.17 -7.48
N LEU A 118 -11.96 19.16 -7.80
CA LEU A 118 -12.13 19.62 -9.17
C LEU A 118 -10.81 20.23 -9.66
N LEU A 119 -10.20 19.57 -10.61
CA LEU A 119 -9.00 19.99 -11.32
C LEU A 119 -9.02 19.33 -12.69
N PRO A 120 -9.65 19.98 -13.70
CA PRO A 120 -9.72 19.42 -15.05
C PRO A 120 -8.32 19.09 -15.56
N TYR A 121 -8.18 17.90 -16.12
CA TYR A 121 -6.89 17.41 -16.56
C TYR A 121 -6.38 18.21 -17.77
N HIS A 122 -5.15 18.65 -17.65
CA HIS A 122 -4.35 19.20 -18.73
C HIS A 122 -2.93 18.66 -18.62
N ASN A 123 -2.38 18.15 -19.71
CA ASN A 123 -1.00 17.65 -19.72
C ASN A 123 -0.01 18.83 -19.77
N THR A 124 0.12 19.55 -18.65
CA THR A 124 0.97 20.73 -18.51
C THR A 124 1.68 20.76 -17.16
N ASP A 125 2.85 21.40 -17.08
CA ASP A 125 3.60 21.56 -15.83
C ASP A 125 2.77 22.27 -14.75
N ILE A 126 1.96 23.26 -15.14
CA ILE A 126 1.09 23.99 -14.20
C ILE A 126 0.08 23.05 -13.55
N TYR A 127 -0.49 22.12 -14.32
CA TYR A 127 -1.42 21.11 -13.78
C TYR A 127 -0.74 20.24 -12.72
N TYR A 128 0.46 19.70 -13.01
CA TYR A 128 1.19 18.83 -12.09
C TYR A 128 1.67 19.60 -10.84
N GLN A 129 2.05 20.87 -10.98
CA GLN A 129 2.35 21.73 -9.84
C GLN A 129 1.14 21.91 -8.92
N GLN A 130 -0.03 22.24 -9.47
CA GLN A 130 -1.26 22.38 -8.70
C GLN A 130 -1.68 21.07 -8.04
N MET A 131 -1.54 19.95 -8.74
CA MET A 131 -1.81 18.62 -8.21
C MET A 131 -0.91 18.30 -7.01
N GLY A 132 0.39 18.59 -7.09
CA GLY A 132 1.33 18.40 -5.99
C GLY A 132 0.96 19.23 -4.76
N VAL A 133 0.57 20.51 -4.94
CA VAL A 133 0.07 21.35 -3.84
C VAL A 133 -1.18 20.75 -3.17
N ILE A 134 -2.12 20.25 -3.97
CA ILE A 134 -3.36 19.62 -3.47
C ILE A 134 -3.04 18.35 -2.68
N ILE A 135 -2.13 17.51 -3.18
CA ILE A 135 -1.73 16.25 -2.53
C ILE A 135 -1.04 16.54 -1.20
N ASN A 136 -0.07 17.47 -1.19
CA ASN A 136 0.66 17.84 0.03
C ASN A 136 -0.28 18.43 1.09
N ALA A 137 -1.22 19.30 0.69
CA ALA A 137 -2.23 19.85 1.59
C ALA A 137 -3.20 18.77 2.13
N PHE A 138 -3.57 17.80 1.30
CA PHE A 138 -4.38 16.67 1.74
C PHE A 138 -3.63 15.81 2.76
N ALA A 139 -2.35 15.47 2.48
CA ALA A 139 -1.49 14.72 3.38
C ALA A 139 -1.37 15.40 4.75
N ALA A 140 -1.03 16.69 4.78
CA ALA A 140 -0.92 17.48 6.02
C ALA A 140 -2.24 17.57 6.80
N GLY A 141 -3.38 17.50 6.13
CA GLY A 141 -4.71 17.48 6.75
C GLY A 141 -5.07 16.12 7.39
N VAL A 142 -4.39 15.04 7.00
CA VAL A 142 -4.65 13.68 7.47
C VAL A 142 -3.60 13.23 8.49
N GLU A 143 -2.35 13.57 8.27
CA GLU A 143 -1.21 13.21 9.10
C GLU A 143 -0.29 14.43 9.30
N ARG A 144 0.05 14.71 10.56
CA ARG A 144 0.88 15.86 10.91
C ARG A 144 2.37 15.58 10.81
N ASN A 145 2.74 14.30 10.95
CA ASN A 145 4.13 13.88 10.83
C ASN A 145 4.36 13.27 9.44
N ASP A 146 5.08 13.99 8.59
CA ASP A 146 5.40 13.55 7.23
C ASP A 146 6.11 12.19 7.20
N ASP A 147 6.90 11.83 8.23
CA ASP A 147 7.57 10.53 8.34
C ASP A 147 6.58 9.35 8.46
N ASN A 148 5.33 9.61 8.83
CA ASN A 148 4.29 8.59 8.90
C ASN A 148 3.60 8.36 7.55
N VAL A 149 3.87 9.17 6.54
CA VAL A 149 3.34 8.97 5.19
C VAL A 149 4.29 8.09 4.40
N LEU A 150 3.86 6.88 4.06
CA LEU A 150 4.65 5.91 3.29
C LEU A 150 4.92 6.40 1.86
N GLY A 151 3.94 7.05 1.25
CA GLY A 151 4.03 7.55 -0.11
C GLY A 151 2.68 7.78 -0.75
N VAL A 152 2.74 8.12 -2.04
CA VAL A 152 1.60 8.42 -2.91
C VAL A 152 1.58 7.43 -4.08
N ALA A 153 0.46 6.75 -4.27
CA ALA A 153 0.20 5.89 -5.41
C ALA A 153 -0.75 6.60 -6.39
N PHE A 154 -0.28 6.82 -7.62
CA PHE A 154 -1.11 7.36 -8.70
C PHE A 154 -1.80 6.22 -9.44
N SER A 155 -3.12 6.18 -9.41
CA SER A 155 -3.96 5.29 -10.21
C SER A 155 -4.28 5.98 -11.53
N ILE A 156 -3.80 5.42 -12.63
CA ILE A 156 -3.76 6.03 -13.96
C ILE A 156 -4.65 5.26 -14.92
N GLN A 157 -5.48 5.99 -15.68
CA GLN A 157 -6.17 5.44 -16.86
C GLN A 157 -5.17 5.32 -18.01
N GLY A 158 -4.52 4.17 -18.11
CA GLY A 158 -3.50 3.89 -19.11
C GLY A 158 -2.51 2.81 -18.67
N ILE A 159 -1.84 2.19 -19.61
CA ILE A 159 -0.88 1.13 -19.34
C ILE A 159 0.42 1.75 -18.84
N VAL A 160 0.91 1.25 -17.73
CA VAL A 160 2.14 1.69 -17.09
C VAL A 160 3.26 0.70 -17.42
N SER A 161 4.47 1.19 -17.67
CA SER A 161 5.66 0.37 -17.92
C SER A 161 5.99 -0.55 -16.72
N ALA A 162 6.70 -1.65 -16.97
CA ALA A 162 7.07 -2.63 -15.94
C ALA A 162 7.86 -2.04 -14.77
N ASP A 163 8.64 -0.99 -15.03
CA ASP A 163 9.39 -0.26 -14.00
C ASP A 163 8.55 0.81 -13.27
N GLY A 164 7.26 0.95 -13.63
CA GLY A 164 6.36 1.93 -13.05
C GLY A 164 6.70 3.38 -13.38
N GLN A 165 7.56 3.64 -14.39
CA GLN A 165 8.11 4.99 -14.61
C GLN A 165 7.44 5.76 -15.76
N THR A 166 6.74 5.08 -16.66
CA THR A 166 6.21 5.73 -17.87
C THR A 166 4.83 5.17 -18.23
N ILE A 167 3.92 6.03 -18.67
CA ILE A 167 2.65 5.62 -19.29
C ILE A 167 2.94 5.22 -20.74
N THR A 168 2.94 3.93 -21.04
CA THR A 168 3.25 3.40 -22.37
C THR A 168 2.10 3.57 -23.34
N PHE A 169 0.86 3.54 -22.84
CA PHE A 169 -0.36 3.76 -23.59
C PHE A 169 -1.39 4.51 -22.74
N GLY A 170 -1.77 5.71 -23.15
CA GLY A 170 -2.65 6.61 -22.38
C GLY A 170 -3.57 7.43 -23.28
N ASN A 171 -4.26 6.77 -24.25
CA ASN A 171 -5.10 7.44 -25.24
C ASN A 171 -6.31 8.17 -24.62
N ILE A 172 -6.85 7.66 -23.50
CA ILE A 172 -8.02 8.24 -22.83
C ILE A 172 -7.74 9.65 -22.34
N MET A 173 -6.57 9.86 -21.77
CA MET A 173 -6.15 11.13 -21.17
C MET A 173 -5.17 11.90 -22.06
N GLY A 174 -4.74 11.32 -23.21
CA GLY A 174 -3.71 11.92 -24.06
C GLY A 174 -2.36 12.05 -23.34
N ASN A 175 -2.02 11.10 -22.48
CA ASN A 175 -0.85 11.14 -21.61
C ASN A 175 0.20 10.04 -21.92
N THR A 176 0.15 9.44 -23.11
CA THR A 176 1.18 8.49 -23.55
C THR A 176 2.56 9.15 -23.51
N GLY A 177 3.54 8.47 -22.96
CA GLY A 177 4.91 8.95 -22.75
C GLY A 177 5.11 9.80 -21.49
N LEU A 178 4.04 10.09 -20.74
CA LEU A 178 4.16 10.84 -19.49
C LEU A 178 4.90 10.00 -18.43
N ARG A 179 5.86 10.64 -17.76
CA ARG A 179 6.74 10.02 -16.79
C ARG A 179 6.31 10.31 -15.36
N LEU A 180 6.61 9.37 -14.45
CA LEU A 180 6.32 9.52 -13.02
C LEU A 180 7.03 10.74 -12.41
N ASP A 181 8.27 11.03 -12.79
CA ASP A 181 9.02 12.18 -12.28
C ASP A 181 8.35 13.54 -12.63
N VAL A 182 7.67 13.61 -13.78
CA VAL A 182 6.87 14.79 -14.17
C VAL A 182 5.59 14.89 -13.33
N ILE A 183 4.88 13.76 -13.16
CA ILE A 183 3.65 13.71 -12.35
C ILE A 183 3.95 14.07 -10.90
N ALA A 184 5.06 13.57 -10.36
CA ALA A 184 5.42 13.67 -8.95
C ALA A 184 6.28 14.89 -8.60
N GLN A 185 6.64 15.77 -9.57
CA GLN A 185 7.64 16.82 -9.42
C GLN A 185 7.46 17.74 -8.19
N ASN A 186 6.23 17.91 -7.71
CA ASN A 186 5.92 18.78 -6.55
C ASN A 186 5.31 18.00 -5.38
N VAL A 187 5.35 16.66 -5.40
CA VAL A 187 4.90 15.82 -4.29
C VAL A 187 6.08 15.56 -3.34
N LYS A 188 5.88 15.82 -2.04
CA LYS A 188 6.93 15.66 -1.02
C LYS A 188 7.30 14.23 -0.69
N PHE A 189 6.45 13.27 -1.07
CA PHE A 189 6.54 11.88 -0.64
C PHE A 189 7.04 10.99 -1.77
N PRO A 190 7.58 9.79 -1.47
CA PRO A 190 7.84 8.78 -2.49
C PRO A 190 6.57 8.49 -3.31
N CYS A 191 6.72 8.35 -4.61
CA CYS A 191 5.60 8.15 -5.52
C CYS A 191 5.75 6.87 -6.34
N ILE A 192 4.64 6.22 -6.60
CA ILE A 192 4.52 5.11 -7.55
C ILE A 192 3.35 5.39 -8.51
N MET A 193 3.36 4.73 -9.65
CA MET A 193 2.29 4.81 -10.64
C MET A 193 1.82 3.40 -10.99
N ILE A 194 0.53 3.19 -11.10
CA ILE A 194 -0.10 1.90 -11.37
C ILE A 194 -1.33 2.11 -12.27
N HIS A 195 -1.61 1.15 -13.14
CA HIS A 195 -2.85 1.09 -13.91
C HIS A 195 -4.07 1.00 -12.96
N ASP A 196 -5.16 1.69 -13.26
CA ASP A 196 -6.30 1.80 -12.35
C ASP A 196 -7.02 0.47 -12.11
N SER A 197 -7.16 -0.38 -13.13
CA SER A 197 -7.74 -1.71 -12.98
C SER A 197 -6.84 -2.64 -12.16
N ASP A 198 -5.51 -2.53 -12.31
CA ASP A 198 -4.55 -3.27 -11.49
C ASP A 198 -4.63 -2.84 -10.02
N ALA A 199 -4.72 -1.53 -9.77
CA ALA A 199 -4.88 -1.00 -8.42
C ALA A 199 -6.16 -1.51 -7.75
N ALA A 200 -7.27 -1.61 -8.51
CA ALA A 200 -8.52 -2.14 -8.00
C ALA A 200 -8.42 -3.64 -7.70
N ALA A 201 -7.81 -4.45 -8.58
CA ALA A 201 -7.60 -5.89 -8.35
C ALA A 201 -6.67 -6.15 -7.15
N MET A 202 -5.63 -5.33 -6.97
CA MET A 202 -4.76 -5.41 -5.78
C MET A 202 -5.51 -5.11 -4.50
N ALA A 203 -6.50 -4.22 -4.52
CA ALA A 203 -7.35 -3.96 -3.36
C ALA A 203 -8.20 -5.19 -3.02
N GLU A 204 -8.78 -5.88 -4.02
CA GLU A 204 -9.53 -7.12 -3.79
C GLU A 204 -8.63 -8.21 -3.16
N LEU A 205 -7.41 -8.41 -3.70
CA LEU A 205 -6.42 -9.34 -3.14
C LEU A 205 -5.99 -8.99 -1.71
N TRP A 206 -5.97 -7.69 -1.37
CA TRP A 206 -5.63 -7.26 -0.01
C TRP A 206 -6.70 -7.65 1.01
N PHE A 207 -7.97 -7.56 0.65
CA PHE A 207 -9.09 -7.84 1.55
C PHE A 207 -9.56 -9.28 1.51
N ASP A 208 -9.37 -9.99 0.40
CA ASP A 208 -9.76 -11.39 0.25
C ASP A 208 -8.56 -12.26 -0.16
N HIS A 209 -7.89 -12.80 0.85
CA HIS A 209 -6.76 -13.73 0.67
C HIS A 209 -7.16 -15.11 0.14
N SER A 210 -8.45 -15.40 -0.04
CA SER A 210 -8.93 -16.65 -0.66
C SER A 210 -8.95 -16.59 -2.18
N LEU A 211 -8.82 -15.39 -2.76
CA LEU A 211 -8.73 -15.21 -4.20
C LEU A 211 -7.40 -15.76 -4.74
N THR A 212 -7.46 -16.89 -5.45
CA THR A 212 -6.31 -17.49 -6.11
C THR A 212 -6.35 -17.27 -7.61
N ASP A 213 -7.49 -17.52 -8.25
CA ASP A 213 -7.69 -17.37 -9.68
C ASP A 213 -8.99 -16.61 -9.92
N ALA A 214 -8.90 -15.44 -10.54
CA ALA A 214 -10.04 -14.57 -10.77
C ALA A 214 -9.86 -13.69 -12.00
N VAL A 215 -10.98 -13.33 -12.61
CA VAL A 215 -11.07 -12.23 -13.57
C VAL A 215 -11.86 -11.12 -12.91
N CYS A 216 -11.22 -9.99 -12.68
CA CYS A 216 -11.86 -8.78 -12.16
C CYS A 216 -12.39 -7.96 -13.34
N VAL A 217 -13.67 -7.59 -13.30
CA VAL A 217 -14.30 -6.73 -14.32
C VAL A 217 -14.87 -5.50 -13.62
N TYR A 218 -14.40 -4.33 -14.00
CA TYR A 218 -14.83 -3.05 -13.44
C TYR A 218 -15.76 -2.36 -14.44
N LEU A 219 -17.04 -2.24 -14.08
CA LEU A 219 -18.06 -1.63 -14.92
C LEU A 219 -18.18 -0.14 -14.59
N GLU A 220 -17.40 0.67 -15.30
CA GLU A 220 -17.51 2.13 -15.32
C GLU A 220 -17.97 2.61 -16.71
N MET A 221 -17.87 3.92 -16.99
CA MET A 221 -18.14 4.45 -18.34
C MET A 221 -17.26 3.80 -19.42
N ARG A 222 -16.07 3.39 -19.04
CA ARG A 222 -15.18 2.51 -19.82
C ARG A 222 -14.88 1.31 -18.94
N PRO A 223 -15.28 0.11 -19.36
CA PRO A 223 -15.01 -1.08 -18.57
C PRO A 223 -13.51 -1.34 -18.54
N GLY A 224 -13.02 -1.68 -17.36
CA GLY A 224 -11.65 -2.11 -17.14
C GLY A 224 -11.61 -3.52 -16.57
N GLY A 225 -10.46 -4.14 -16.56
CA GLY A 225 -10.30 -5.48 -15.99
C GLY A 225 -8.88 -5.80 -15.59
N ALA A 226 -8.76 -6.86 -14.80
CA ALA A 226 -7.50 -7.44 -14.39
C ALA A 226 -7.66 -8.95 -14.20
N VAL A 227 -6.57 -9.70 -14.32
CA VAL A 227 -6.53 -11.15 -14.13
C VAL A 227 -5.65 -11.45 -12.92
N ILE A 228 -6.15 -12.33 -12.05
CA ILE A 228 -5.44 -12.86 -10.89
C ILE A 228 -5.16 -14.34 -11.16
N VAL A 229 -3.92 -14.78 -10.99
CA VAL A 229 -3.47 -16.17 -11.13
C VAL A 229 -2.57 -16.49 -9.93
N ASP A 230 -2.82 -17.62 -9.29
CA ASP A 230 -2.06 -18.06 -8.10
C ASP A 230 -1.99 -17.00 -6.99
N GLY A 231 -3.07 -16.23 -6.80
CA GLY A 231 -3.14 -15.16 -5.80
C GLY A 231 -2.29 -13.92 -6.11
N GLN A 232 -1.87 -13.75 -7.36
CA GLN A 232 -1.08 -12.63 -7.83
C GLN A 232 -1.71 -11.97 -9.06
N LEU A 233 -1.51 -10.67 -9.19
CA LEU A 233 -1.93 -9.95 -10.38
C LEU A 233 -1.10 -10.43 -11.59
N TYR A 234 -1.79 -10.92 -12.62
CA TYR A 234 -1.16 -11.38 -13.86
C TYR A 234 -1.16 -10.29 -14.92
N GLN A 235 -0.02 -9.67 -15.14
CA GLN A 235 0.13 -8.58 -16.11
C GLN A 235 0.57 -9.06 -17.50
N GLY A 236 1.10 -10.27 -17.61
CA GLY A 236 1.64 -10.82 -18.85
C GLY A 236 2.86 -10.06 -19.39
N PRO A 237 3.43 -10.49 -20.53
CA PRO A 237 4.68 -9.93 -21.05
C PRO A 237 4.54 -8.48 -21.56
N ASN A 238 3.33 -8.06 -21.95
CA ASN A 238 3.06 -6.72 -22.49
C ASN A 238 2.36 -5.80 -21.48
N LEU A 239 2.18 -6.23 -20.22
CA LEU A 239 1.49 -5.50 -19.16
C LEU A 239 0.03 -5.14 -19.50
N CYS A 240 -0.56 -5.79 -20.49
CA CYS A 240 -1.91 -5.53 -20.99
C CYS A 240 -2.86 -6.71 -20.74
N ASN A 241 -2.39 -7.77 -20.08
CA ASN A 241 -3.23 -8.95 -19.86
C ASN A 241 -4.29 -8.65 -18.79
N GLY A 242 -5.55 -8.80 -19.21
CA GLY A 242 -6.68 -8.46 -18.36
C GLY A 242 -7.28 -7.09 -18.63
N THR A 243 -6.63 -6.23 -19.40
CA THR A 243 -7.27 -5.02 -19.89
C THR A 243 -8.34 -5.41 -20.92
N ILE A 244 -9.61 -5.17 -20.58
CA ILE A 244 -10.76 -5.43 -21.45
C ILE A 244 -11.23 -4.15 -22.18
N GLU A 245 -10.39 -3.13 -22.19
CA GLU A 245 -10.68 -1.79 -22.71
C GLU A 245 -10.47 -1.66 -24.22
N HIS A 246 -10.13 -2.75 -24.91
CA HIS A 246 -9.81 -2.78 -26.35
C HIS A 246 -10.84 -3.52 -27.17
#